data_7207a28100be9b01e8190557db464e03
#
_entry.id   7207a28100be9b01e8190557db464e03
#
_cell.length_a   1.000
_cell.length_b   1.000
_cell.length_c   1.000
_cell.angle_alpha   90.00
_cell.angle_beta   90.00
_cell.angle_gamma   90.00
#
_symmetry.space_group_name_H-M   'P 1'
#
loop_
_entity.id
_entity.type
_entity.pdbx_description
1 polymer ?
#
loop_
_entity_poly.entity_id
_entity_poly.type
_entity_poly.pdbx_seq_one_letter_code
_entity_poly.pdbx_strand_id
1 'polypeptide(L)'
;ATRVASAGRLALEAYQRRYAGTGASTSLLGNLEAGRTYAFSADVRVGDGRGSQAMTYAYLYLESQGRPGEYLPLGYKVVENGRWASLRGQVQLPKGPIKRAELMILSGNQQESMFIDNVQLLQK
;
A
#
# COMPACT_ATOMS: atom_id res chain seq x y z
N ALA A 1 13.88 3.71 -1.77
CA ALA A 1 14.06 3.07 -0.48
C ALA A 1 12.81 3.23 0.38
N THR A 2 12.56 2.25 1.22
CA THR A 2 11.46 2.27 2.17
C THR A 2 12.00 2.50 3.56
N ARG A 3 11.35 3.39 4.30
CA ARG A 3 11.74 3.72 5.65
C ARG A 3 10.55 3.57 6.59
N VAL A 4 10.77 2.88 7.70
CA VAL A 4 9.75 2.70 8.73
C VAL A 4 10.20 3.46 9.97
N ALA A 5 9.32 4.29 10.49
CA ALA A 5 9.56 5.04 11.71
C ALA A 5 8.43 4.76 12.69
N SER A 6 8.76 4.65 13.98
CA SER A 6 7.75 4.50 15.03
C SER A 6 8.10 5.37 16.22
N ALA A 7 7.08 6.02 16.78
CA ALA A 7 7.19 6.83 18.00
C ALA A 7 5.82 6.81 18.66
N GLY A 8 5.42 5.66 19.20
CA GLY A 8 4.05 5.43 19.64
C GLY A 8 3.07 5.34 18.47
N ARG A 9 3.55 5.52 17.27
CA ARG A 9 2.85 5.37 16.01
C ARG A 9 3.74 4.63 15.05
N LEU A 10 3.13 3.92 14.09
CA LEU A 10 3.87 3.36 12.98
C LEU A 10 3.70 4.27 11.76
N ALA A 11 4.81 4.61 11.13
CA ALA A 11 4.81 5.28 9.84
C ALA A 11 5.67 4.49 8.88
N LEU A 12 5.15 4.22 7.70
CA LEU A 12 5.88 3.63 6.60
C LEU A 12 6.00 4.68 5.52
N GLU A 13 7.22 4.99 5.12
CA GLU A 13 7.47 5.94 4.05
C GLU A 13 8.29 5.27 2.95
N ALA A 14 7.91 5.50 1.71
CA ALA A 14 8.69 5.08 0.56
C ALA A 14 8.94 6.31 -0.32
N TYR A 15 10.19 6.46 -0.75
CA TYR A 15 10.55 7.51 -1.67
C TYR A 15 10.15 7.12 -3.08
N GLN A 16 10.10 8.11 -3.96
CA GLN A 16 9.72 7.89 -5.34
C GLN A 16 10.51 6.75 -5.96
N ARG A 17 9.79 5.79 -6.52
CA ARG A 17 10.39 4.60 -7.11
C ARG A 17 9.65 4.25 -8.38
N ARG A 18 10.38 3.67 -9.31
CA ARG A 18 9.82 3.19 -10.56
C ARG A 18 9.69 1.68 -10.51
N TYR A 19 8.50 1.19 -10.83
CA TYR A 19 8.22 -0.24 -10.92
C TYR A 19 7.65 -0.55 -12.30
N ALA A 20 8.16 -1.59 -12.91
CA ALA A 20 7.60 -2.09 -14.15
C ALA A 20 6.47 -3.07 -13.82
N GLY A 21 5.33 -2.91 -14.48
CA GLY A 21 4.24 -3.86 -14.34
C GLY A 21 3.30 -3.58 -13.16
N THR A 22 3.10 -4.57 -12.28
CA THR A 22 1.99 -4.56 -11.34
C THR A 22 2.17 -3.63 -10.15
N GLY A 23 3.40 -3.25 -9.80
CA GLY A 23 3.60 -2.35 -8.67
C GLY A 23 4.60 -2.89 -7.65
N ALA A 24 4.36 -2.60 -6.37
CA ALA A 24 5.31 -2.88 -5.30
C ALA A 24 4.66 -3.61 -4.14
N SER A 25 5.48 -4.36 -3.41
CA SER A 25 5.09 -4.93 -2.12
C SER A 25 6.22 -4.78 -1.12
N THR A 26 5.88 -4.69 0.15
CA THR A 26 6.85 -4.63 1.23
C THR A 26 6.29 -5.29 2.49
N SER A 27 7.17 -5.97 3.23
CA SER A 27 6.78 -6.62 4.48
C SER A 27 6.69 -5.60 5.61
N LEU A 28 5.64 -5.71 6.41
CA LEU A 28 5.41 -4.88 7.59
C LEU A 28 5.43 -5.71 8.87
N LEU A 29 5.87 -6.96 8.80
CA LEU A 29 5.90 -7.83 9.97
C LEU A 29 6.76 -7.21 11.07
N GLY A 30 6.22 -7.18 12.29
CA GLY A 30 6.87 -6.54 13.42
C GLY A 30 6.58 -5.05 13.57
N ASN A 31 5.90 -4.46 12.60
CA ASN A 31 5.63 -3.00 12.59
C ASN A 31 4.17 -2.67 12.79
N LEU A 32 3.29 -3.66 12.87
CA LEU A 32 1.85 -3.46 13.04
C LEU A 32 1.39 -4.09 14.35
N GLU A 33 0.43 -3.42 14.99
CA GLU A 33 -0.21 -3.93 16.20
C GLU A 33 -1.60 -4.49 15.88
N ALA A 34 -1.85 -5.71 16.34
CA ALA A 34 -3.16 -6.33 16.18
C ALA A 34 -4.26 -5.51 16.85
N GLY A 35 -5.44 -5.48 16.25
CA GLY A 35 -6.59 -4.79 16.79
C GLY A 35 -6.59 -3.28 16.60
N ARG A 36 -5.55 -2.71 16.05
CA ARG A 36 -5.44 -1.26 15.84
C ARG A 36 -5.95 -0.86 14.46
N THR A 37 -6.26 0.43 14.33
CA THR A 37 -6.68 1.03 13.06
C THR A 37 -5.55 1.86 12.49
N TYR A 38 -5.32 1.74 11.19
CA TYR A 38 -4.27 2.45 10.48
C TYR A 38 -4.87 3.25 9.33
N ALA A 39 -4.37 4.47 9.14
CA ALA A 39 -4.70 5.30 8.00
C ALA A 39 -3.61 5.17 6.94
N PHE A 40 -4.01 4.90 5.71
CA PHE A 40 -3.11 4.70 4.58
C PHE A 40 -3.20 5.87 3.61
N SER A 41 -2.05 6.28 3.09
CA SER A 41 -1.99 7.20 1.97
C SER A 41 -0.76 6.91 1.13
N ALA A 42 -0.87 7.14 -0.18
CA ALA A 42 0.24 7.03 -1.11
C ALA A 42 -0.05 7.86 -2.34
N ASP A 43 1.00 8.40 -2.95
CA ASP A 43 0.89 9.04 -4.24
C ASP A 43 1.35 8.06 -5.32
N VAL A 44 0.56 7.94 -6.38
CA VAL A 44 0.82 6.99 -7.46
C VAL A 44 0.70 7.66 -8.81
N ARG A 45 1.50 7.20 -9.75
CA ARG A 45 1.42 7.58 -11.15
C ARG A 45 1.67 6.35 -12.02
N VAL A 46 0.88 6.17 -13.06
CA VAL A 46 1.04 5.06 -14.00
C VAL A 46 1.31 5.63 -15.39
N GLY A 47 2.41 5.21 -15.99
CA GLY A 47 2.75 5.60 -17.34
C GLY A 47 3.36 6.99 -17.47
N ASP A 48 3.53 7.43 -18.70
CA ASP A 48 4.21 8.66 -19.06
C ASP A 48 3.32 9.71 -19.72
N GLY A 49 2.03 9.50 -19.74
CA GLY A 49 1.07 10.43 -20.35
C GLY A 49 0.55 10.00 -21.70
N ARG A 50 0.92 8.81 -22.18
CA ARG A 50 0.57 8.33 -23.53
C ARG A 50 -0.46 7.21 -23.55
N GLY A 51 -0.78 6.66 -22.41
CA GLY A 51 -1.71 5.55 -22.34
C GLY A 51 -3.10 5.96 -21.90
N SER A 52 -3.94 4.96 -21.68
CA SER A 52 -5.27 5.14 -21.16
C SER A 52 -5.25 5.16 -19.63
N GLN A 53 -6.41 5.36 -19.03
CA GLN A 53 -6.57 5.28 -17.58
C GLN A 53 -6.17 3.90 -17.05
N ALA A 54 -5.72 3.87 -15.82
CA ALA A 54 -5.38 2.64 -15.13
C ALA A 54 -6.04 2.59 -13.75
N MET A 55 -6.50 1.41 -13.37
CA MET A 55 -6.96 1.19 -12.00
C MET A 55 -5.75 0.96 -11.11
N THR A 56 -5.67 1.71 -10.02
CA THR A 56 -4.65 1.48 -8.99
C THR A 56 -5.34 1.09 -7.69
N TYR A 57 -4.69 0.23 -6.92
CA TYR A 57 -5.27 -0.25 -5.67
C TYR A 57 -4.18 -0.64 -4.69
N ALA A 58 -4.53 -0.59 -3.42
CA ALA A 58 -3.65 -0.97 -2.34
C ALA A 58 -4.35 -1.97 -1.43
N TYR A 59 -3.59 -2.96 -0.99
CA TYR A 59 -4.04 -3.99 -0.06
C TYR A 59 -3.03 -4.20 1.05
N LEU A 60 -3.53 -4.62 2.19
CA LEU A 60 -2.71 -5.22 3.21
C LEU A 60 -3.03 -6.72 3.24
N TYR A 61 -2.05 -7.54 2.91
CA TYR A 61 -2.19 -8.99 3.09
C TYR A 61 -1.79 -9.34 4.51
N LEU A 62 -2.65 -10.07 5.21
CA LEU A 62 -2.46 -10.34 6.62
C LEU A 62 -2.72 -11.82 6.93
N GLU A 63 -1.79 -12.43 7.66
CA GLU A 63 -1.98 -13.73 8.25
C GLU A 63 -1.89 -13.59 9.76
N SER A 64 -2.95 -14.00 10.44
CA SER A 64 -3.05 -13.97 11.90
C SER A 64 -3.19 -15.38 12.43
N GLN A 65 -2.75 -15.60 13.66
CA GLN A 65 -2.86 -16.91 14.29
C GLN A 65 -4.34 -17.31 14.41
N GLY A 66 -4.66 -18.53 13.97
CA GLY A 66 -6.01 -19.07 14.04
C GLY A 66 -6.97 -18.56 12.97
N ARG A 67 -6.46 -17.80 11.97
CA ARG A 67 -7.27 -17.28 10.89
C ARG A 67 -6.59 -17.54 9.54
N PRO A 68 -7.36 -17.79 8.47
CA PRO A 68 -6.79 -17.88 7.14
C PRO A 68 -6.23 -16.51 6.71
N GLY A 69 -5.28 -16.51 5.80
CA GLY A 69 -4.76 -15.29 5.21
C GLY A 69 -5.84 -14.50 4.50
N GLU A 70 -5.79 -13.18 4.59
CA GLU A 70 -6.79 -12.32 3.98
C GLU A 70 -6.17 -11.06 3.39
N TYR A 71 -6.83 -10.52 2.36
CA TYR A 71 -6.47 -9.25 1.75
C TYR A 71 -7.42 -8.18 2.25
N LEU A 72 -6.86 -7.19 2.94
CA LEU A 72 -7.64 -6.07 3.49
C LEU A 72 -7.47 -4.89 2.56
N PRO A 73 -8.56 -4.40 1.92
CA PRO A 73 -8.43 -3.28 1.00
C PRO A 73 -8.08 -2.00 1.74
N LEU A 74 -7.14 -1.24 1.17
CA LEU A 74 -6.71 0.05 1.70
C LEU A 74 -7.19 1.22 0.85
N GLY A 75 -7.53 0.95 -0.41
CA GLY A 75 -8.05 1.98 -1.29
C GLY A 75 -7.85 1.60 -2.75
N TYR A 76 -8.60 2.25 -3.63
CA TYR A 76 -8.44 2.10 -5.06
C TYR A 76 -8.83 3.40 -5.75
N LYS A 77 -8.28 3.60 -6.95
CA LYS A 77 -8.59 4.78 -7.75
C LYS A 77 -8.23 4.54 -9.21
N VAL A 78 -9.09 5.00 -10.10
CA VAL A 78 -8.76 5.09 -11.51
C VAL A 78 -7.94 6.36 -11.71
N VAL A 79 -6.75 6.23 -12.28
CA VAL A 79 -5.85 7.35 -12.49
C VAL A 79 -5.62 7.58 -13.97
N GLU A 80 -5.48 8.84 -14.35
CA GLU A 80 -5.13 9.18 -15.71
C GLU A 80 -3.64 8.90 -15.94
N ASN A 81 -3.33 8.34 -17.09
CA ASN A 81 -1.96 8.01 -17.46
C ASN A 81 -1.07 9.25 -17.37
N GLY A 82 0.07 9.08 -16.72
CA GLY A 82 1.06 10.13 -16.57
C GLY A 82 0.77 11.17 -15.49
N ARG A 83 -0.33 11.06 -14.77
CA ARG A 83 -0.69 12.01 -13.72
C ARG A 83 -0.56 11.40 -12.34
N TRP A 84 -0.07 12.18 -11.41
CA TRP A 84 -0.04 11.80 -9.99
C TRP A 84 -1.44 11.86 -9.40
N ALA A 85 -1.75 10.88 -8.58
CA ALA A 85 -3.00 10.82 -7.83
C ALA A 85 -2.74 10.23 -6.46
N SER A 86 -3.62 10.49 -5.51
CA SER A 86 -3.47 9.98 -4.15
C SER A 86 -4.42 8.82 -3.91
N LEU A 87 -3.86 7.72 -3.40
CA LEU A 87 -4.64 6.63 -2.82
C LEU A 87 -4.78 6.89 -1.33
N ARG A 88 -5.99 6.73 -0.79
CA ARG A 88 -6.25 6.94 0.63
C ARG A 88 -7.27 5.93 1.12
N GLY A 89 -7.10 5.50 2.36
CA GLY A 89 -8.03 4.60 2.99
C GLY A 89 -7.64 4.33 4.42
N GLN A 90 -8.36 3.43 5.06
CA GLN A 90 -8.00 2.97 6.39
C GLN A 90 -8.39 1.52 6.56
N VAL A 91 -7.76 0.89 7.53
CA VAL A 91 -7.99 -0.52 7.83
C VAL A 91 -7.93 -0.73 9.33
N GLN A 92 -8.84 -1.56 9.85
CA GLN A 92 -8.79 -2.04 11.22
C GLN A 92 -8.28 -3.47 11.19
N LEU A 93 -7.21 -3.74 11.96
CA LEU A 93 -6.63 -5.06 12.00
C LEU A 93 -7.41 -5.95 12.96
N PRO A 94 -7.53 -7.25 12.65
CA PRO A 94 -8.11 -8.20 13.59
C PRO A 94 -7.23 -8.33 14.84
N LYS A 95 -7.82 -8.77 15.92
CA LYS A 95 -7.09 -9.09 17.14
C LYS A 95 -6.40 -10.42 16.98
N GLY A 96 -5.29 -10.59 17.70
CA GLY A 96 -4.52 -11.83 17.68
C GLY A 96 -3.16 -11.63 17.04
N PRO A 97 -2.19 -12.53 17.35
CA PRO A 97 -0.84 -12.37 16.86
C PRO A 97 -0.76 -12.37 15.34
N ILE A 98 0.01 -11.43 14.79
CA ILE A 98 0.22 -11.28 13.35
C ILE A 98 1.41 -12.16 12.96
N LYS A 99 1.21 -13.05 12.00
CA LYS A 99 2.28 -13.92 11.47
C LYS A 99 2.91 -13.39 10.21
N ARG A 100 2.14 -12.67 9.40
CA ARG A 100 2.63 -12.10 8.15
C ARG A 100 1.81 -10.86 7.83
N ALA A 101 2.48 -9.81 7.35
CA ALA A 101 1.82 -8.60 6.89
C ALA A 101 2.61 -8.04 5.72
N GLU A 102 1.93 -7.78 4.61
CA GLU A 102 2.54 -7.21 3.41
C GLU A 102 1.66 -6.09 2.88
N LEU A 103 2.26 -4.93 2.66
CA LEU A 103 1.61 -3.82 1.97
C LEU A 103 1.86 -3.99 0.48
N MET A 104 0.79 -3.94 -0.32
CA MET A 104 0.84 -4.11 -1.76
C MET A 104 0.16 -2.92 -2.43
N ILE A 105 0.87 -2.27 -3.36
CA ILE A 105 0.34 -1.17 -4.16
C ILE A 105 0.50 -1.57 -5.61
N LEU A 106 -0.61 -1.71 -6.31
CA LEU A 106 -0.67 -2.38 -7.60
C LEU A 106 -1.39 -1.52 -8.64
N SER A 107 -1.10 -1.81 -9.91
CA SER A 107 -1.82 -1.24 -11.05
C SER A 107 -2.39 -2.37 -11.90
N GLY A 108 -3.59 -2.16 -12.41
CA GLY A 108 -4.19 -3.08 -13.38
C GLY A 108 -3.52 -3.05 -14.74
N ASN A 109 -2.74 -2.01 -15.04
CA ASN A 109 -1.99 -1.95 -16.29
C ASN A 109 -0.57 -2.47 -16.06
N GLN A 110 -0.33 -3.69 -16.52
CA GLN A 110 0.93 -4.39 -16.31
C GLN A 110 2.01 -4.03 -17.32
N GLN A 111 1.69 -3.25 -18.33
CA GLN A 111 2.64 -2.92 -19.40
C GLN A 111 3.28 -1.55 -19.21
N GLU A 112 2.82 -0.78 -18.26
CA GLU A 112 3.34 0.55 -18.00
C GLU A 112 4.05 0.62 -16.66
N SER A 113 5.01 1.52 -16.57
CA SER A 113 5.72 1.77 -15.32
C SER A 113 4.80 2.41 -14.31
N MET A 114 4.99 2.06 -13.06
CA MET A 114 4.28 2.65 -11.94
C MET A 114 5.25 3.38 -11.04
N PHE A 115 4.89 4.59 -10.63
CA PHE A 115 5.68 5.40 -9.71
C PHE A 115 4.90 5.55 -8.42
N ILE A 116 5.58 5.37 -7.29
CA ILE A 116 4.96 5.42 -5.98
C ILE A 116 5.80 6.33 -5.10
N ASP A 117 5.15 7.26 -4.39
CA ASP A 117 5.81 8.20 -3.51
C ASP A 117 4.94 8.45 -2.27
N ASN A 118 5.55 8.98 -1.23
CA ASN A 118 4.88 9.40 0.00
C ASN A 118 3.96 8.32 0.60
N VAL A 119 4.43 7.10 0.66
CA VAL A 119 3.67 6.00 1.25
C VAL A 119 3.66 6.16 2.76
N GLN A 120 2.48 6.21 3.36
CA GLN A 120 2.31 6.32 4.80
C GLN A 120 1.25 5.35 5.29
N LEU A 121 1.53 4.72 6.40
CA LEU A 121 0.58 3.90 7.12
C LEU A 121 0.70 4.29 8.60
N LEU A 122 -0.26 5.07 9.08
CA LEU A 122 -0.19 5.69 10.38
C LEU A 122 -1.24 5.10 11.30
N GLN A 123 -0.82 4.73 12.51
CA GLN A 123 -1.74 4.26 13.54
C GLN A 123 -2.60 5.43 14.02
N LYS A 124 -3.88 5.20 14.08
CA LYS A 124 -4.84 6.16 14.63
C LYS A 124 -4.99 6.04 16.12
#